data_e33292dbafb7883da91b4d59c5f1702b
#
_entry.id   e33292dbafb7883da91b4d59c5f1702b
#
_cell.length_a   1.000
_cell.length_b   1.000
_cell.length_c   1.000
_cell.angle_alpha   90.00
_cell.angle_beta   90.00
_cell.angle_gamma   90.00
#
_symmetry.space_group_name_H-M   'P 1'
#
loop_
_entity.id
_entity.type
_entity.pdbx_description
1 polymer ?
#
loop_
_entity_poly.entity_id
_entity_poly.type
_entity_poly.pdbx_seq_one_letter_code
_entity_poly.pdbx_strand_id
1 'polypeptide(L)'
;MQNVSVLGAAGKMGSGILLLTALEMADLSLKPDNKGKRFVINAIDVSDEALSGLMKYLRAQALKAAEKKIVALRQVYKDNPALIENSEIIDQYVFDVLSVVKPSTRMESALDSLLVFEAIKEDPELKVKIFSYIRENNPNTPWFFTNTSSIPITELDEKAGLGGRIIGFHFYNPPAVQKLVEVIKAKNTLPEVNEFALAYAKNLRKVVVPSNDVAGFIGNGHFMRDILHAAGEVEKLRGSLSLPEAIFAMNKISHENLIRPMGIFQLIDYVGVDVCSYILSVMQSYKKDEVLHCPLLDQMLALGIKGGQFADGSQKDGILKYEKGKVAGVFDPDKKEYVLVSALQGKVDGALGKMPAPQPWKNVVSNPGKEEILKSWFNEIKNTDSPGANLTKAYGLRSREIGVQLVTDKVALNEKDVNTVLLTGFFHAYGPVNDYLM
;
A
#
# COMPACT_ATOMS: atom_id res chain seq x y z
N MET A 1 5.57 -23.86 5.65
CA MET A 1 4.36 -23.09 6.12
C MET A 1 3.33 -24.08 6.68
N GLN A 2 3.49 -24.54 7.92
CA GLN A 2 2.51 -25.47 8.52
C GLN A 2 1.80 -24.86 9.72
N ASN A 3 2.46 -23.98 10.46
CA ASN A 3 1.89 -23.26 11.58
C ASN A 3 2.29 -21.78 11.47
N VAL A 4 1.33 -20.93 11.17
CA VAL A 4 1.51 -19.50 10.90
C VAL A 4 0.59 -18.71 11.80
N SER A 5 1.01 -17.55 12.26
CA SER A 5 0.12 -16.55 12.87
C SER A 5 0.10 -15.27 12.06
N VAL A 6 -1.06 -14.62 12.03
CA VAL A 6 -1.22 -13.26 11.50
C VAL A 6 -1.75 -12.38 12.63
N LEU A 7 -0.92 -11.42 13.07
CA LEU A 7 -1.26 -10.44 14.10
C LEU A 7 -1.92 -9.22 13.47
N GLY A 8 -3.01 -8.74 14.04
CA GLY A 8 -3.82 -7.68 13.44
C GLY A 8 -4.62 -8.20 12.22
N ALA A 9 -5.04 -9.48 12.31
CA ALA A 9 -5.62 -10.23 11.19
C ALA A 9 -6.91 -9.62 10.63
N ALA A 10 -7.70 -8.95 11.45
CA ALA A 10 -8.95 -8.31 11.03
C ALA A 10 -8.77 -6.86 10.54
N GLY A 11 -7.55 -6.33 10.63
CA GLY A 11 -7.20 -5.01 10.12
C GLY A 11 -7.13 -4.95 8.60
N LYS A 12 -7.02 -3.72 8.07
CA LYS A 12 -6.99 -3.42 6.62
C LYS A 12 -5.93 -4.23 5.86
N MET A 13 -4.71 -4.32 6.41
CA MET A 13 -3.62 -5.09 5.79
C MET A 13 -3.69 -6.57 6.19
N GLY A 14 -3.94 -6.85 7.48
CA GLY A 14 -3.96 -8.21 8.02
C GLY A 14 -4.95 -9.12 7.32
N SER A 15 -6.15 -8.64 7.00
CA SER A 15 -7.19 -9.43 6.31
C SER A 15 -6.76 -9.88 4.90
N GLY A 16 -6.07 -9.01 4.17
CA GLY A 16 -5.52 -9.37 2.86
C GLY A 16 -4.33 -10.32 2.94
N ILE A 17 -3.44 -10.14 3.92
CA ILE A 17 -2.30 -11.05 4.20
C ILE A 17 -2.83 -12.43 4.58
N LEU A 18 -3.80 -12.46 5.50
CA LEU A 18 -4.44 -13.70 5.93
C LEU A 18 -5.10 -14.44 4.76
N LEU A 19 -5.86 -13.73 3.91
CA LEU A 19 -6.48 -14.32 2.73
C LEU A 19 -5.45 -14.98 1.81
N LEU A 20 -4.39 -14.26 1.45
CA LEU A 20 -3.33 -14.78 0.58
C LEU A 20 -2.67 -16.02 1.19
N THR A 21 -2.37 -15.96 2.49
CA THR A 21 -1.73 -17.06 3.21
C THR A 21 -2.66 -18.27 3.33
N ALA A 22 -3.96 -18.06 3.60
CA ALA A 22 -4.95 -19.13 3.70
C ALA A 22 -5.15 -19.87 2.37
N LEU A 23 -5.24 -19.11 1.26
CA LEU A 23 -5.35 -19.70 -0.08
C LEU A 23 -4.10 -20.53 -0.43
N GLU A 24 -2.90 -20.00 -0.15
CA GLU A 24 -1.63 -20.72 -0.41
C GLU A 24 -1.53 -21.99 0.47
N MET A 25 -1.91 -21.91 1.75
CA MET A 25 -1.86 -23.06 2.64
C MET A 25 -2.90 -24.12 2.27
N ALA A 26 -4.09 -23.74 1.84
CA ALA A 26 -5.09 -24.68 1.32
C ALA A 26 -4.56 -25.36 0.05
N ASP A 27 -4.03 -24.59 -0.91
CA ASP A 27 -3.43 -25.15 -2.12
C ASP A 27 -2.26 -26.12 -1.79
N LEU A 28 -1.45 -25.80 -0.77
CA LEU A 28 -0.38 -26.68 -0.31
C LEU A 28 -0.90 -27.95 0.37
N SER A 29 -1.94 -27.87 1.18
CA SER A 29 -2.52 -29.01 1.90
C SER A 29 -3.12 -30.05 0.95
N LEU A 30 -3.58 -29.61 -0.21
CA LEU A 30 -4.19 -30.46 -1.25
C LEU A 30 -3.13 -31.18 -2.12
N LYS A 31 -1.85 -30.84 -1.99
CA LYS A 31 -0.78 -31.54 -2.75
C LYS A 31 -0.53 -32.95 -2.19
N PRO A 32 -0.33 -33.96 -3.05
CA PRO A 32 -0.08 -35.34 -2.61
C PRO A 32 1.05 -35.47 -1.57
N ASP A 33 2.16 -34.74 -1.77
CA ASP A 33 3.33 -34.78 -0.88
C ASP A 33 3.05 -34.18 0.53
N ASN A 34 1.92 -33.52 0.70
CA ASN A 34 1.48 -32.91 1.95
C ASN A 34 0.30 -33.66 2.61
N LYS A 35 -0.09 -34.79 2.06
CA LYS A 35 -1.17 -35.61 2.62
C LYS A 35 -0.87 -35.98 4.08
N GLY A 36 -1.80 -35.70 4.97
CA GLY A 36 -1.68 -35.95 6.41
C GLY A 36 -0.90 -34.87 7.20
N LYS A 37 -0.30 -33.88 6.53
CA LYS A 37 0.29 -32.73 7.21
C LYS A 37 -0.81 -31.76 7.65
N ARG A 38 -0.65 -31.19 8.84
CA ARG A 38 -1.57 -30.19 9.38
C ARG A 38 -1.10 -28.79 9.02
N PHE A 39 -2.02 -28.00 8.46
CA PHE A 39 -1.80 -26.59 8.16
C PHE A 39 -2.73 -25.74 9.05
N VAL A 40 -2.18 -24.75 9.74
CA VAL A 40 -2.91 -23.88 10.66
C VAL A 40 -2.46 -22.44 10.50
N ILE A 41 -3.43 -21.53 10.41
CA ILE A 41 -3.19 -20.08 10.51
C ILE A 41 -3.99 -19.57 11.69
N ASN A 42 -3.32 -19.07 12.72
CA ASN A 42 -3.94 -18.35 13.81
C ASN A 42 -4.20 -16.91 13.38
N ALA A 43 -5.45 -16.54 13.18
CA ALA A 43 -5.87 -15.19 12.87
C ALA A 43 -6.10 -14.43 14.18
N ILE A 44 -5.13 -13.61 14.59
CA ILE A 44 -5.12 -12.98 15.91
C ILE A 44 -5.48 -11.49 15.77
N ASP A 45 -6.51 -11.06 16.51
CA ASP A 45 -6.93 -9.67 16.60
C ASP A 45 -7.53 -9.39 17.98
N VAL A 46 -7.70 -8.13 18.35
CA VAL A 46 -8.20 -7.74 19.68
C VAL A 46 -9.73 -7.79 19.80
N SER A 47 -10.47 -7.96 18.71
CA SER A 47 -11.94 -7.89 18.67
C SER A 47 -12.57 -9.16 18.07
N ASP A 48 -13.40 -9.83 18.85
CA ASP A 48 -14.19 -10.98 18.36
C ASP A 48 -15.17 -10.60 17.24
N GLU A 49 -15.73 -9.38 17.31
CA GLU A 49 -16.63 -8.87 16.27
C GLU A 49 -15.85 -8.68 14.94
N ALA A 50 -14.66 -8.08 15.01
CA ALA A 50 -13.81 -7.89 13.84
C ALA A 50 -13.37 -9.24 13.25
N LEU A 51 -13.04 -10.23 14.08
CA LEU A 51 -12.71 -11.60 13.64
C LEU A 51 -13.91 -12.28 12.98
N SER A 52 -15.13 -12.08 13.51
CA SER A 52 -16.35 -12.59 12.86
C SER A 52 -16.57 -11.98 11.47
N GLY A 53 -16.35 -10.67 11.34
CA GLY A 53 -16.37 -9.96 10.06
C GLY A 53 -15.31 -10.48 9.09
N LEU A 54 -14.10 -10.72 9.58
CA LEU A 54 -13.00 -11.31 8.83
C LEU A 54 -13.37 -12.68 8.24
N MET A 55 -13.99 -13.58 9.02
CA MET A 55 -14.38 -14.90 8.53
C MET A 55 -15.43 -14.83 7.42
N LYS A 56 -16.37 -13.88 7.50
CA LYS A 56 -17.33 -13.63 6.40
C LYS A 56 -16.61 -13.12 5.15
N TYR A 57 -15.67 -12.21 5.31
CA TYR A 57 -14.83 -11.70 4.22
C TYR A 57 -14.03 -12.84 3.56
N LEU A 58 -13.35 -13.69 4.35
CA LEU A 58 -12.56 -14.80 3.84
C LEU A 58 -13.42 -15.78 3.03
N ARG A 59 -14.60 -16.14 3.55
CA ARG A 59 -15.55 -17.02 2.83
C ARG A 59 -15.91 -16.44 1.46
N ALA A 60 -16.28 -15.16 1.41
CA ALA A 60 -16.65 -14.50 0.16
C ALA A 60 -15.48 -14.43 -0.85
N GLN A 61 -14.26 -14.21 -0.38
CA GLN A 61 -13.09 -14.18 -1.25
C GLN A 61 -12.62 -15.57 -1.67
N ALA A 62 -12.70 -16.57 -0.79
CA ALA A 62 -12.42 -17.98 -1.11
C ALA A 62 -13.37 -18.49 -2.19
N LEU A 63 -14.67 -18.15 -2.11
CA LEU A 63 -15.66 -18.46 -3.15
C LEU A 63 -15.22 -17.91 -4.52
N LYS A 64 -14.90 -16.62 -4.59
CA LYS A 64 -14.42 -15.98 -5.84
C LYS A 64 -13.12 -16.62 -6.36
N ALA A 65 -12.24 -17.04 -5.47
CA ALA A 65 -10.99 -17.72 -5.83
C ALA A 65 -11.28 -19.13 -6.38
N ALA A 66 -12.20 -19.88 -5.76
CA ALA A 66 -12.63 -21.21 -6.22
C ALA A 66 -13.27 -21.16 -7.61
N GLU A 67 -14.19 -20.22 -7.84
CA GLU A 67 -14.82 -20.01 -9.15
C GLU A 67 -13.79 -19.79 -10.26
N LYS A 68 -12.77 -18.95 -10.00
CA LYS A 68 -11.68 -18.67 -10.95
C LYS A 68 -10.77 -19.87 -11.18
N LYS A 69 -10.65 -20.78 -10.21
CA LYS A 69 -9.76 -21.94 -10.24
C LYS A 69 -10.51 -23.25 -10.61
N ILE A 70 -11.78 -23.22 -10.93
CA ILE A 70 -12.63 -24.43 -11.01
C ILE A 70 -12.06 -25.52 -11.91
N VAL A 71 -11.47 -25.17 -13.05
CA VAL A 71 -10.84 -26.15 -13.96
C VAL A 71 -9.68 -26.88 -13.27
N ALA A 72 -8.85 -26.17 -12.53
CA ALA A 72 -7.73 -26.76 -11.77
C ALA A 72 -8.26 -27.59 -10.58
N LEU A 73 -9.28 -27.11 -9.88
CA LEU A 73 -9.86 -27.79 -8.72
C LEU A 73 -10.53 -29.13 -9.10
N ARG A 74 -11.12 -29.24 -10.30
CA ARG A 74 -11.59 -30.53 -10.82
C ARG A 74 -10.49 -31.59 -10.90
N GLN A 75 -9.27 -31.18 -11.24
CA GLN A 75 -8.13 -32.11 -11.28
C GLN A 75 -7.64 -32.47 -9.86
N VAL A 76 -7.68 -31.49 -8.94
CA VAL A 76 -7.27 -31.70 -7.55
C VAL A 76 -8.20 -32.67 -6.84
N TYR A 77 -9.52 -32.55 -7.05
CA TYR A 77 -10.54 -33.38 -6.38
C TYR A 77 -11.04 -34.58 -7.21
N LYS A 78 -10.41 -34.88 -8.36
CA LYS A 78 -10.86 -35.94 -9.31
C LYS A 78 -11.10 -37.31 -8.69
N ASP A 79 -10.34 -37.64 -7.63
CA ASP A 79 -10.41 -38.94 -6.96
C ASP A 79 -11.47 -38.96 -5.82
N ASN A 80 -12.22 -37.89 -5.63
CA ASN A 80 -13.32 -37.81 -4.65
C ASN A 80 -14.68 -38.02 -5.36
N PRO A 81 -15.28 -39.19 -5.26
CA PRO A 81 -16.54 -39.51 -5.97
C PRO A 81 -17.76 -38.74 -5.47
N ALA A 82 -17.65 -38.03 -4.34
CA ALA A 82 -18.72 -37.20 -3.80
C ALA A 82 -18.75 -35.77 -4.40
N LEU A 83 -17.73 -35.38 -5.19
CA LEU A 83 -17.62 -34.04 -5.78
C LEU A 83 -17.82 -34.10 -7.29
N ILE A 84 -19.08 -34.16 -7.74
CA ILE A 84 -19.43 -34.26 -9.16
C ILE A 84 -19.67 -32.90 -9.80
N GLU A 85 -20.46 -32.06 -9.13
CA GLU A 85 -20.85 -30.75 -9.65
C GLU A 85 -19.84 -29.68 -9.29
N ASN A 86 -19.78 -28.59 -10.12
CA ASN A 86 -18.89 -27.46 -9.85
C ASN A 86 -19.19 -26.81 -8.50
N SER A 87 -20.43 -26.70 -8.12
CA SER A 87 -20.86 -26.14 -6.82
C SER A 87 -20.28 -26.92 -5.65
N GLU A 88 -20.31 -28.26 -5.68
CA GLU A 88 -19.74 -29.11 -4.64
C GLU A 88 -18.23 -28.95 -4.51
N ILE A 89 -17.52 -28.87 -5.65
CA ILE A 89 -16.08 -28.63 -5.70
C ILE A 89 -15.73 -27.24 -5.14
N ILE A 90 -16.50 -26.22 -5.49
CA ILE A 90 -16.36 -24.87 -4.98
C ILE A 90 -16.55 -24.82 -3.47
N ASP A 91 -17.63 -25.43 -2.98
CA ASP A 91 -17.95 -25.46 -1.55
C ASP A 91 -16.88 -26.22 -0.76
N GLN A 92 -16.37 -27.34 -1.31
CA GLN A 92 -15.28 -28.11 -0.70
C GLN A 92 -14.01 -27.25 -0.60
N TYR A 93 -13.62 -26.54 -1.66
CA TYR A 93 -12.43 -25.68 -1.62
C TYR A 93 -12.60 -24.52 -0.63
N VAL A 94 -13.78 -23.90 -0.57
CA VAL A 94 -14.08 -22.87 0.44
C VAL A 94 -13.96 -23.45 1.85
N PHE A 95 -14.47 -24.66 2.08
CA PHE A 95 -14.31 -25.34 3.37
C PHE A 95 -12.82 -25.59 3.69
N ASP A 96 -12.03 -26.08 2.73
CA ASP A 96 -10.60 -26.34 2.93
C ASP A 96 -9.83 -25.06 3.27
N VAL A 97 -10.11 -23.93 2.59
CA VAL A 97 -9.52 -22.63 2.91
C VAL A 97 -9.89 -22.15 4.32
N LEU A 98 -11.17 -22.28 4.70
CA LEU A 98 -11.60 -21.85 6.03
C LEU A 98 -11.12 -22.77 7.14
N SER A 99 -10.94 -24.06 6.87
CA SER A 99 -10.51 -25.06 7.86
C SER A 99 -9.08 -24.84 8.37
N VAL A 100 -8.21 -24.22 7.56
CA VAL A 100 -6.85 -23.89 8.00
C VAL A 100 -6.80 -22.66 8.91
N VAL A 101 -7.87 -21.84 8.99
CA VAL A 101 -7.89 -20.59 9.74
C VAL A 101 -8.52 -20.76 11.11
N LYS A 102 -7.83 -20.30 12.15
CA LYS A 102 -8.31 -20.29 13.54
C LYS A 102 -8.33 -18.84 14.06
N PRO A 103 -9.52 -18.22 14.15
CA PRO A 103 -9.63 -16.91 14.77
C PRO A 103 -9.40 -16.99 16.29
N SER A 104 -8.71 -16.01 16.85
CA SER A 104 -8.40 -15.93 18.29
C SER A 104 -8.16 -14.49 18.71
N THR A 105 -8.65 -14.12 19.89
CA THR A 105 -8.29 -12.86 20.55
C THR A 105 -7.10 -13.01 21.51
N ARG A 106 -6.53 -14.22 21.60
CA ARG A 106 -5.47 -14.54 22.53
C ARG A 106 -4.11 -14.56 21.83
N MET A 107 -3.16 -13.78 22.35
CA MET A 107 -1.78 -13.73 21.84
C MET A 107 -1.06 -15.08 21.98
N GLU A 108 -1.43 -15.87 22.98
CA GLU A 108 -0.88 -17.20 23.23
C GLU A 108 -1.07 -18.15 22.03
N SER A 109 -2.05 -17.89 21.17
CA SER A 109 -2.23 -18.65 19.93
C SER A 109 -1.07 -18.52 18.94
N ALA A 110 -0.15 -17.56 19.15
CA ALA A 110 1.06 -17.41 18.33
C ALA A 110 2.27 -18.19 18.88
N LEU A 111 2.18 -18.77 20.08
CA LEU A 111 3.35 -19.29 20.80
C LEU A 111 3.85 -20.66 20.30
N ASP A 112 3.18 -21.28 19.35
CA ASP A 112 3.64 -22.49 18.66
C ASP A 112 3.91 -22.27 17.15
N SER A 113 3.81 -21.03 16.69
CA SER A 113 3.98 -20.69 15.27
C SER A 113 5.43 -20.81 14.82
N LEU A 114 5.61 -21.18 13.56
CA LEU A 114 6.91 -21.20 12.86
C LEU A 114 7.14 -19.88 12.09
N LEU A 115 6.07 -19.20 11.73
CA LEU A 115 6.08 -17.92 11.01
C LEU A 115 5.01 -17.00 11.57
N VAL A 116 5.37 -15.77 11.83
CA VAL A 116 4.48 -14.72 12.33
C VAL A 116 4.46 -13.56 11.34
N PHE A 117 3.30 -13.32 10.71
CA PHE A 117 3.04 -12.07 10.00
C PHE A 117 2.53 -11.02 10.98
N GLU A 118 3.05 -9.83 10.93
CA GLU A 118 2.64 -8.71 11.76
C GLU A 118 2.08 -7.58 10.90
N ALA A 119 0.83 -7.20 11.20
CA ALA A 119 0.10 -6.10 10.58
C ALA A 119 -0.74 -5.34 11.63
N ILE A 120 -0.16 -5.17 12.84
CA ILE A 120 -0.78 -4.40 13.93
C ILE A 120 -0.59 -2.90 13.72
N LYS A 121 -1.06 -2.09 14.68
CA LYS A 121 -0.83 -0.64 14.70
C LYS A 121 0.66 -0.32 14.50
N GLU A 122 0.93 0.72 13.71
CA GLU A 122 2.28 1.19 13.42
C GLU A 122 2.85 1.95 14.64
N ASP A 123 3.34 1.20 15.61
CA ASP A 123 3.85 1.69 16.89
C ASP A 123 5.09 0.85 17.26
N PRO A 124 6.31 1.43 17.24
CA PRO A 124 7.55 0.70 17.45
C PRO A 124 7.60 -0.02 18.78
N GLU A 125 7.15 0.63 19.87
CA GLU A 125 7.22 0.04 21.22
C GLU A 125 6.27 -1.15 21.35
N LEU A 126 5.05 -1.02 20.79
CA LEU A 126 4.09 -2.11 20.78
C LEU A 126 4.60 -3.30 19.96
N LYS A 127 5.20 -3.05 18.79
CA LYS A 127 5.77 -4.12 17.96
C LYS A 127 6.91 -4.84 18.68
N VAL A 128 7.84 -4.10 19.26
CA VAL A 128 8.95 -4.67 20.04
C VAL A 128 8.43 -5.51 21.20
N LYS A 129 7.45 -5.00 21.97
CA LYS A 129 6.83 -5.74 23.10
C LYS A 129 6.23 -7.07 22.64
N ILE A 130 5.48 -7.06 21.55
CA ILE A 130 4.82 -8.27 21.03
C ILE A 130 5.85 -9.27 20.48
N PHE A 131 6.82 -8.80 19.71
CA PHE A 131 7.88 -9.66 19.19
C PHE A 131 8.72 -10.30 20.28
N SER A 132 9.12 -9.52 21.31
CA SER A 132 9.83 -10.04 22.48
C SER A 132 9.01 -11.10 23.21
N TYR A 133 7.73 -10.83 23.46
CA TYR A 133 6.84 -11.79 24.12
C TYR A 133 6.74 -13.12 23.35
N ILE A 134 6.55 -13.06 22.01
CA ILE A 134 6.49 -14.28 21.20
C ILE A 134 7.84 -15.00 21.20
N ARG A 135 8.95 -14.26 21.01
CA ARG A 135 10.30 -14.86 21.05
C ARG A 135 10.59 -15.59 22.35
N GLU A 136 10.21 -15.00 23.49
CA GLU A 136 10.50 -15.55 24.82
C GLU A 136 9.67 -16.79 25.17
N ASN A 137 8.46 -16.87 24.63
CA ASN A 137 7.49 -17.90 25.01
C ASN A 137 7.23 -18.92 23.88
N ASN A 138 7.82 -18.78 22.70
CA ASN A 138 7.67 -19.72 21.60
C ASN A 138 8.93 -20.59 21.45
N PRO A 139 8.87 -21.89 21.73
CA PRO A 139 10.03 -22.78 21.65
C PRO A 139 10.53 -23.06 20.22
N ASN A 140 9.71 -22.72 19.19
CA ASN A 140 10.04 -23.03 17.80
C ASN A 140 10.92 -21.97 17.12
N THR A 141 11.36 -20.94 17.84
CA THR A 141 12.20 -19.86 17.28
C THR A 141 11.64 -19.29 15.96
N PRO A 142 10.42 -18.70 15.96
CA PRO A 142 9.70 -18.34 14.75
C PRO A 142 10.41 -17.26 13.94
N TRP A 143 10.11 -17.21 12.65
CA TRP A 143 10.44 -16.09 11.79
C TRP A 143 9.34 -15.03 11.86
N PHE A 144 9.73 -13.75 11.71
CA PHE A 144 8.82 -12.61 11.74
C PHE A 144 8.82 -11.87 10.41
N PHE A 145 7.64 -11.73 9.84
CA PHE A 145 7.41 -10.96 8.62
C PHE A 145 6.57 -9.75 9.00
N THR A 146 7.21 -8.58 9.16
CA THR A 146 6.51 -7.34 9.52
C THR A 146 6.04 -6.59 8.27
N ASN A 147 4.80 -6.12 8.32
CA ASN A 147 4.22 -5.26 7.28
C ASN A 147 4.40 -3.77 7.60
N THR A 148 5.32 -3.42 8.51
CA THR A 148 5.62 -2.01 8.77
C THR A 148 5.92 -1.29 7.45
N SER A 149 5.51 -0.04 7.36
CA SER A 149 5.72 0.80 6.18
C SER A 149 6.76 1.91 6.39
N SER A 150 7.25 2.08 7.63
CA SER A 150 8.08 3.23 7.98
C SER A 150 9.16 2.95 9.02
N ILE A 151 9.00 1.92 9.86
CA ILE A 151 9.94 1.60 10.95
C ILE A 151 11.09 0.75 10.42
N PRO A 152 12.36 1.12 10.68
CA PRO A 152 13.51 0.30 10.29
C PRO A 152 13.46 -1.11 10.91
N ILE A 153 13.70 -2.11 10.09
CA ILE A 153 13.62 -3.53 10.49
C ILE A 153 14.74 -3.90 11.44
N THR A 154 15.94 -3.33 11.26
CA THR A 154 17.08 -3.50 12.16
C THR A 154 16.75 -3.05 13.59
N GLU A 155 16.02 -1.95 13.76
CA GLU A 155 15.60 -1.48 15.06
C GLU A 155 14.66 -2.47 15.76
N LEU A 156 13.71 -3.03 15.03
CA LEU A 156 12.80 -4.06 15.54
C LEU A 156 13.56 -5.35 15.91
N ASP A 157 14.52 -5.77 15.06
CA ASP A 157 15.37 -6.93 15.30
C ASP A 157 16.18 -6.78 16.59
N GLU A 158 16.90 -5.66 16.70
CA GLU A 158 17.80 -5.40 17.84
C GLU A 158 17.02 -5.23 19.15
N LYS A 159 15.98 -4.39 19.16
CA LYS A 159 15.19 -4.11 20.38
C LYS A 159 14.38 -5.32 20.84
N ALA A 160 13.87 -6.13 19.95
CA ALA A 160 13.14 -7.34 20.30
C ALA A 160 14.05 -8.58 20.48
N GLY A 161 15.35 -8.49 20.17
CA GLY A 161 16.33 -9.57 20.30
C GLY A 161 16.06 -10.76 19.39
N LEU A 162 15.60 -10.51 18.15
CA LEU A 162 15.17 -11.59 17.25
C LEU A 162 16.34 -12.32 16.57
N GLY A 163 17.54 -11.72 16.57
CA GLY A 163 18.75 -12.36 16.06
C GLY A 163 18.70 -12.64 14.56
N GLY A 164 18.14 -11.70 13.79
CA GLY A 164 18.05 -11.79 12.34
C GLY A 164 16.86 -12.62 11.83
N ARG A 165 15.98 -13.10 12.71
CA ARG A 165 14.78 -13.86 12.32
C ARG A 165 13.60 -12.96 11.89
N ILE A 166 13.87 -11.76 11.46
CA ILE A 166 12.88 -10.79 10.98
C ILE A 166 13.22 -10.29 9.59
N ILE A 167 12.19 -9.99 8.82
CA ILE A 167 12.26 -9.33 7.53
C ILE A 167 11.07 -8.39 7.36
N GLY A 168 11.27 -7.24 6.78
CA GLY A 168 10.21 -6.39 6.27
C GLY A 168 9.59 -7.04 5.02
N PHE A 169 8.30 -7.31 5.09
CA PHE A 169 7.54 -7.86 3.97
C PHE A 169 6.35 -6.94 3.74
N HIS A 170 6.67 -5.76 3.19
CA HIS A 170 5.76 -4.65 3.06
C HIS A 170 4.82 -4.84 1.86
N PHE A 171 3.60 -5.27 2.14
CA PHE A 171 2.52 -5.32 1.17
C PHE A 171 1.92 -3.93 0.93
N TYR A 172 1.45 -3.71 -0.28
CA TYR A 172 0.65 -2.54 -0.63
C TYR A 172 -0.85 -2.83 -0.51
N ASN A 173 -1.62 -1.80 -0.18
CA ASN A 173 -3.06 -1.91 0.08
C ASN A 173 -3.89 -1.88 -1.23
N PRO A 174 -4.83 -2.82 -1.43
CA PRO A 174 -5.09 -4.04 -0.62
C PRO A 174 -4.13 -5.19 -0.99
N PRO A 175 -3.60 -5.96 -0.01
CA PRO A 175 -2.61 -7.01 -0.29
C PRO A 175 -3.07 -8.06 -1.30
N ALA A 176 -4.35 -8.42 -1.30
CA ALA A 176 -4.91 -9.41 -2.22
C ALA A 176 -4.99 -8.93 -3.68
N VAL A 177 -4.97 -7.62 -3.92
CA VAL A 177 -5.11 -7.00 -5.25
C VAL A 177 -3.78 -6.49 -5.76
N GLN A 178 -3.04 -5.80 -4.91
CA GLN A 178 -1.75 -5.20 -5.23
C GLN A 178 -0.69 -6.28 -5.55
N LYS A 179 0.05 -6.05 -6.62
CA LYS A 179 1.09 -7.00 -7.06
C LYS A 179 2.43 -6.77 -6.38
N LEU A 180 2.68 -5.58 -5.87
CA LEU A 180 3.97 -5.19 -5.30
C LEU A 180 4.14 -5.72 -3.88
N VAL A 181 5.36 -6.13 -3.57
CA VAL A 181 5.89 -6.31 -2.22
C VAL A 181 7.29 -5.71 -2.17
N GLU A 182 7.55 -4.81 -1.24
CA GLU A 182 8.92 -4.43 -0.89
C GLU A 182 9.44 -5.42 0.14
N VAL A 183 10.64 -5.94 -0.10
CA VAL A 183 11.34 -6.84 0.82
C VAL A 183 12.53 -6.09 1.41
N ILE A 184 12.52 -5.91 2.73
CA ILE A 184 13.48 -5.11 3.48
C ILE A 184 14.21 -6.00 4.47
N LYS A 185 15.52 -6.14 4.31
CA LYS A 185 16.37 -6.91 5.23
C LYS A 185 16.85 -6.03 6.35
N ALA A 186 16.72 -6.49 7.60
CA ALA A 186 17.53 -5.98 8.70
C ALA A 186 19.03 -6.25 8.44
N LYS A 187 19.89 -5.55 9.13
CA LYS A 187 21.35 -5.72 9.04
C LYS A 187 21.78 -7.18 9.20
N ASN A 188 21.13 -7.91 10.08
CA ASN A 188 21.47 -9.28 10.44
C ASN A 188 20.43 -10.31 9.96
N THR A 189 19.50 -9.96 9.07
CA THR A 189 18.49 -10.91 8.57
C THR A 189 19.16 -12.18 8.07
N LEU A 190 18.75 -13.32 8.62
CA LEU A 190 19.29 -14.63 8.26
C LEU A 190 19.03 -14.95 6.77
N PRO A 191 20.00 -15.56 6.05
CA PRO A 191 19.84 -15.89 4.65
C PRO A 191 18.58 -16.71 4.35
N GLU A 192 18.28 -17.72 5.17
CA GLU A 192 17.12 -18.60 5.03
C GLU A 192 15.79 -17.86 5.21
N VAL A 193 15.73 -16.82 6.03
CA VAL A 193 14.53 -15.96 6.16
C VAL A 193 14.29 -15.19 4.87
N ASN A 194 15.35 -14.62 4.31
CA ASN A 194 15.27 -13.90 3.04
C ASN A 194 14.91 -14.83 1.86
N GLU A 195 15.55 -16.00 1.76
CA GLU A 195 15.25 -16.98 0.72
C GLU A 195 13.78 -17.42 0.77
N PHE A 196 13.29 -17.71 1.98
CA PHE A 196 11.90 -18.07 2.17
C PHE A 196 10.95 -16.92 1.79
N ALA A 197 11.27 -15.67 2.17
CA ALA A 197 10.48 -14.50 1.83
C ALA A 197 10.34 -14.33 0.31
N LEU A 198 11.44 -14.48 -0.43
CA LEU A 198 11.46 -14.40 -1.89
C LEU A 198 10.64 -15.53 -2.54
N ALA A 199 10.79 -16.76 -2.03
CA ALA A 199 10.02 -17.92 -2.51
C ALA A 199 8.53 -17.74 -2.23
N TYR A 200 8.16 -17.25 -1.04
CA TYR A 200 6.78 -16.97 -0.67
C TYR A 200 6.16 -15.88 -1.55
N ALA A 201 6.86 -14.76 -1.76
CA ALA A 201 6.40 -13.71 -2.65
C ALA A 201 6.17 -14.23 -4.09
N LYS A 202 7.06 -15.08 -4.60
CA LYS A 202 6.92 -15.73 -5.91
C LYS A 202 5.67 -16.62 -5.97
N ASN A 203 5.40 -17.42 -4.94
CA ASN A 203 4.20 -18.26 -4.87
C ASN A 203 2.93 -17.42 -4.89
N LEU A 204 2.94 -16.28 -4.20
CA LEU A 204 1.86 -15.29 -4.24
C LEU A 204 1.80 -14.49 -5.56
N ARG A 205 2.67 -14.76 -6.52
CA ARG A 205 2.79 -14.05 -7.81
C ARG A 205 2.99 -12.54 -7.63
N LYS A 206 3.77 -12.16 -6.62
CA LYS A 206 4.11 -10.76 -6.35
C LYS A 206 5.33 -10.33 -7.16
N VAL A 207 5.34 -9.05 -7.51
CA VAL A 207 6.53 -8.34 -8.00
C VAL A 207 7.30 -7.92 -6.76
N VAL A 208 8.50 -8.45 -6.62
CA VAL A 208 9.37 -8.15 -5.47
C VAL A 208 10.31 -7.01 -5.85
N VAL A 209 10.36 -6.00 -4.99
CA VAL A 209 11.39 -4.96 -5.05
C VAL A 209 12.17 -4.98 -3.73
N PRO A 210 13.50 -5.17 -3.79
CA PRO A 210 14.32 -5.03 -2.59
C PRO A 210 14.45 -3.55 -2.22
N SER A 211 14.30 -3.25 -0.94
CA SER A 211 14.59 -1.95 -0.37
C SER A 211 15.60 -2.07 0.75
N ASN A 212 16.48 -1.09 0.90
CA ASN A 212 17.33 -1.02 2.05
C ASN A 212 16.53 -0.58 3.29
N ASP A 213 17.07 -0.86 4.46
CA ASP A 213 16.42 -0.65 5.75
C ASP A 213 16.53 0.82 6.20
N VAL A 214 15.85 1.68 5.46
CA VAL A 214 15.77 3.14 5.71
C VAL A 214 14.30 3.51 5.93
N ALA A 215 14.02 4.30 6.96
CA ALA A 215 12.65 4.71 7.32
C ALA A 215 11.84 5.23 6.12
N GLY A 216 10.65 4.65 5.91
CA GLY A 216 9.75 4.98 4.79
C GLY A 216 10.01 4.16 3.53
N PHE A 217 11.09 3.41 3.45
CA PHE A 217 11.46 2.57 2.29
C PHE A 217 11.35 3.35 0.98
N ILE A 218 11.15 2.67 -0.17
CA ILE A 218 11.06 3.36 -1.47
C ILE A 218 9.69 4.05 -1.61
N GLY A 219 8.61 3.33 -1.34
CA GLY A 219 7.26 3.81 -1.61
C GLY A 219 6.88 5.03 -0.80
N ASN A 220 6.92 4.94 0.53
CA ASN A 220 6.64 6.09 1.39
C ASN A 220 7.76 7.13 1.32
N GLY A 221 9.01 6.72 1.08
CA GLY A 221 10.13 7.62 0.84
C GLY A 221 9.85 8.60 -0.29
N HIS A 222 9.25 8.13 -1.40
CA HIS A 222 8.81 8.96 -2.50
C HIS A 222 7.51 9.72 -2.16
N PHE A 223 6.49 9.02 -1.69
CA PHE A 223 5.15 9.59 -1.49
C PHE A 223 5.14 10.73 -0.47
N MET A 224 5.85 10.59 0.64
CA MET A 224 5.92 11.65 1.66
C MET A 224 6.56 12.93 1.11
N ARG A 225 7.63 12.82 0.33
CA ARG A 225 8.27 13.98 -0.31
C ARG A 225 7.41 14.59 -1.42
N ASP A 226 6.63 13.76 -2.11
CA ASP A 226 5.65 14.20 -3.11
C ASP A 226 4.53 15.04 -2.45
N ILE A 227 4.06 14.62 -1.26
CA ILE A 227 3.13 15.40 -0.42
C ILE A 227 3.72 16.76 -0.05
N LEU A 228 4.96 16.78 0.45
CA LEU A 228 5.60 18.01 0.88
C LEU A 228 5.79 18.98 -0.30
N HIS A 229 6.16 18.48 -1.48
CA HIS A 229 6.25 19.30 -2.68
C HIS A 229 4.89 19.90 -3.04
N ALA A 230 3.85 19.09 -3.10
CA ALA A 230 2.51 19.54 -3.44
C ALA A 230 1.97 20.58 -2.45
N ALA A 231 2.18 20.36 -1.15
CA ALA A 231 1.80 21.33 -0.11
C ALA A 231 2.58 22.66 -0.24
N GLY A 232 3.86 22.56 -0.55
CA GLY A 232 4.67 23.75 -0.81
C GLY A 232 4.21 24.58 -2.03
N GLU A 233 3.78 23.90 -3.11
CA GLU A 233 3.20 24.56 -4.28
C GLU A 233 1.81 25.16 -3.97
N VAL A 234 1.00 24.48 -3.15
CA VAL A 234 -0.27 25.05 -2.64
C VAL A 234 -0.02 26.38 -1.95
N GLU A 235 0.95 26.46 -1.05
CA GLU A 235 1.26 27.72 -0.34
C GLU A 235 1.70 28.84 -1.30
N LYS A 236 2.46 28.53 -2.34
CA LYS A 236 2.84 29.52 -3.37
C LYS A 236 1.62 30.01 -4.16
N LEU A 237 0.69 29.10 -4.51
CA LEU A 237 -0.53 29.44 -5.25
C LEU A 237 -1.49 30.31 -4.45
N ARG A 238 -1.45 30.29 -3.10
CA ARG A 238 -2.26 31.13 -2.22
C ARG A 238 -2.02 32.64 -2.39
N GLY A 239 -0.96 33.04 -3.09
CA GLY A 239 -0.79 34.42 -3.52
C GLY A 239 -1.87 34.95 -4.47
N SER A 240 -2.55 34.04 -5.19
CA SER A 240 -3.58 34.40 -6.19
C SER A 240 -4.86 33.57 -6.06
N LEU A 241 -4.82 32.43 -5.37
CA LEU A 241 -5.93 31.48 -5.18
C LEU A 241 -6.25 31.33 -3.69
N SER A 242 -7.52 31.06 -3.37
CA SER A 242 -7.88 30.58 -2.02
C SER A 242 -7.29 29.19 -1.76
N LEU A 243 -7.20 28.78 -0.50
CA LEU A 243 -6.65 27.46 -0.16
C LEU A 243 -7.41 26.31 -0.86
N PRO A 244 -8.76 26.25 -0.90
CA PRO A 244 -9.45 25.21 -1.67
C PRO A 244 -9.14 25.23 -3.16
N GLU A 245 -9.00 26.42 -3.76
CA GLU A 245 -8.63 26.56 -5.18
C GLU A 245 -7.21 26.06 -5.45
N ALA A 246 -6.24 26.39 -4.57
CA ALA A 246 -4.86 25.93 -4.70
C ALA A 246 -4.73 24.42 -4.52
N ILE A 247 -5.44 23.82 -3.55
CA ILE A 247 -5.51 22.36 -3.37
C ILE A 247 -6.11 21.70 -4.60
N PHE A 248 -7.21 22.22 -5.13
CA PHE A 248 -7.85 21.68 -6.33
C PHE A 248 -6.93 21.76 -7.54
N ALA A 249 -6.23 22.89 -7.73
CA ALA A 249 -5.26 23.07 -8.81
C ALA A 249 -4.15 22.01 -8.75
N MET A 250 -3.51 21.83 -7.59
CA MET A 250 -2.43 20.85 -7.43
C MET A 250 -2.93 19.40 -7.53
N ASN A 251 -4.15 19.11 -7.06
CA ASN A 251 -4.76 17.79 -7.26
C ASN A 251 -4.99 17.51 -8.75
N LYS A 252 -5.47 18.52 -9.50
CA LYS A 252 -5.66 18.42 -10.96
C LYS A 252 -4.34 18.22 -11.70
N ILE A 253 -3.29 19.01 -11.38
CA ILE A 253 -1.95 18.86 -11.97
C ILE A 253 -1.41 17.44 -11.76
N SER A 254 -1.44 16.96 -10.52
CA SER A 254 -0.90 15.63 -10.19
C SER A 254 -1.72 14.48 -10.79
N HIS A 255 -3.04 14.63 -10.93
CA HIS A 255 -3.91 13.61 -11.52
C HIS A 255 -3.88 13.63 -13.05
N GLU A 256 -4.29 14.76 -13.64
CA GLU A 256 -4.54 14.86 -15.07
C GLU A 256 -3.24 15.02 -15.86
N ASN A 257 -2.37 15.97 -15.44
CA ASN A 257 -1.22 16.34 -16.25
C ASN A 257 -0.03 15.39 -16.05
N LEU A 258 0.13 14.82 -14.84
CA LEU A 258 1.13 13.77 -14.59
C LEU A 258 0.59 12.35 -14.83
N ILE A 259 -0.63 12.22 -15.36
CA ILE A 259 -1.23 10.94 -15.76
C ILE A 259 -1.15 9.91 -14.64
N ARG A 260 -1.64 10.28 -13.46
CA ARG A 260 -1.70 9.40 -12.29
C ARG A 260 -3.13 8.88 -12.07
N PRO A 261 -3.33 7.71 -11.44
CA PRO A 261 -4.67 7.17 -11.19
C PRO A 261 -5.49 8.03 -10.21
N MET A 262 -4.79 8.78 -9.35
CA MET A 262 -5.32 9.71 -8.35
C MET A 262 -4.44 10.96 -8.30
N GLY A 263 -5.04 12.11 -8.01
CA GLY A 263 -4.30 13.29 -7.63
C GLY A 263 -3.68 13.13 -6.25
N ILE A 264 -2.71 13.97 -5.92
CA ILE A 264 -1.94 13.84 -4.67
C ILE A 264 -2.84 13.94 -3.43
N PHE A 265 -3.82 14.85 -3.42
CA PHE A 265 -4.75 14.99 -2.29
C PHE A 265 -5.78 13.86 -2.24
N GLN A 266 -6.16 13.27 -3.40
CA GLN A 266 -6.94 12.04 -3.42
C GLN A 266 -6.16 10.86 -2.80
N LEU A 267 -4.86 10.75 -3.08
CA LEU A 267 -4.02 9.70 -2.53
C LEU A 267 -3.81 9.90 -1.02
N ILE A 268 -3.64 11.15 -0.55
CA ILE A 268 -3.60 11.47 0.88
C ILE A 268 -4.89 11.01 1.56
N ASP A 269 -6.05 11.37 1.00
CA ASP A 269 -7.35 10.96 1.54
C ASP A 269 -7.54 9.44 1.51
N TYR A 270 -7.08 8.76 0.46
CA TYR A 270 -7.15 7.30 0.34
C TYR A 270 -6.36 6.58 1.43
N VAL A 271 -5.15 7.05 1.71
CA VAL A 271 -4.29 6.52 2.76
C VAL A 271 -4.82 6.91 4.15
N GLY A 272 -5.18 8.15 4.32
CA GLY A 272 -5.60 8.83 5.54
C GLY A 272 -4.64 9.97 5.88
N VAL A 273 -5.17 11.15 6.17
CA VAL A 273 -4.39 12.33 6.54
C VAL A 273 -3.57 12.09 7.81
N ASP A 274 -4.17 11.42 8.79
CA ASP A 274 -3.53 11.02 10.04
C ASP A 274 -2.40 10.00 9.82
N VAL A 275 -2.61 9.06 8.92
CA VAL A 275 -1.59 8.07 8.55
C VAL A 275 -0.40 8.74 7.84
N CYS A 276 -0.67 9.66 6.89
CA CYS A 276 0.38 10.41 6.20
C CYS A 276 1.21 11.27 7.16
N SER A 277 0.54 12.03 8.05
CA SER A 277 1.22 12.84 9.07
C SER A 277 2.05 11.97 10.02
N TYR A 278 1.52 10.82 10.42
CA TYR A 278 2.27 9.86 11.27
C TYR A 278 3.51 9.31 10.56
N ILE A 279 3.40 8.89 9.29
CA ILE A 279 4.56 8.40 8.52
C ILE A 279 5.64 9.48 8.40
N LEU A 280 5.25 10.74 8.12
CA LEU A 280 6.17 11.87 8.10
C LEU A 280 6.91 12.03 9.44
N SER A 281 6.18 11.94 10.56
CA SER A 281 6.77 12.06 11.90
C SER A 281 7.74 10.92 12.22
N VAL A 282 7.42 9.68 11.84
CA VAL A 282 8.33 8.54 11.97
C VAL A 282 9.59 8.77 11.13
N MET A 283 9.45 9.09 9.86
CA MET A 283 10.60 9.36 8.98
C MET A 283 11.46 10.51 9.50
N GLN A 284 10.86 11.58 10.03
CA GLN A 284 11.58 12.73 10.61
C GLN A 284 12.48 12.30 11.77
N SER A 285 12.07 11.33 12.58
CA SER A 285 12.89 10.86 13.70
C SER A 285 14.22 10.22 13.26
N TYR A 286 14.28 9.71 12.03
CA TYR A 286 15.47 9.08 11.43
C TYR A 286 16.22 9.98 10.44
N LYS A 287 15.58 11.05 9.91
CA LYS A 287 16.15 11.99 8.94
C LYS A 287 16.26 13.37 9.56
N LYS A 288 17.44 13.70 10.15
CA LYS A 288 17.68 14.98 10.82
C LYS A 288 18.09 16.10 9.87
N ASP A 289 18.52 15.76 8.69
CA ASP A 289 19.04 16.65 7.63
C ASP A 289 17.94 17.12 6.67
N GLU A 290 16.72 16.64 6.83
CA GLU A 290 15.58 16.98 5.98
C GLU A 290 14.34 17.30 6.85
N VAL A 291 13.57 18.32 6.47
CA VAL A 291 12.32 18.68 7.15
C VAL A 291 11.17 17.88 6.55
N LEU A 292 10.71 16.87 7.27
CA LEU A 292 9.61 15.99 6.87
C LEU A 292 8.35 16.32 7.68
N HIS A 293 7.88 17.53 7.57
CA HIS A 293 6.72 18.05 8.28
C HIS A 293 5.81 18.83 7.32
N CYS A 294 4.48 18.62 7.43
CA CYS A 294 3.49 19.22 6.55
C CYS A 294 2.42 19.98 7.36
N PRO A 295 2.56 21.31 7.52
CA PRO A 295 1.61 22.14 8.28
C PRO A 295 0.16 22.03 7.77
N LEU A 296 -0.04 21.84 6.47
CA LEU A 296 -1.36 21.67 5.88
C LEU A 296 -2.08 20.43 6.43
N LEU A 297 -1.36 19.31 6.57
CA LEU A 297 -1.95 18.09 7.15
C LEU A 297 -2.30 18.30 8.62
N ASP A 298 -1.47 18.98 9.38
CA ASP A 298 -1.73 19.27 10.79
C ASP A 298 -2.96 20.17 10.96
N GLN A 299 -3.10 21.20 10.10
CA GLN A 299 -4.29 22.06 10.08
C GLN A 299 -5.57 21.23 9.82
N MET A 300 -5.53 20.33 8.84
CA MET A 300 -6.68 19.46 8.53
C MET A 300 -7.00 18.52 9.68
N LEU A 301 -5.99 17.92 10.31
CA LEU A 301 -6.17 17.03 11.47
C LEU A 301 -6.73 17.76 12.68
N ALA A 302 -6.29 18.99 12.96
CA ALA A 302 -6.82 19.82 14.04
C ALA A 302 -8.33 20.11 13.87
N LEU A 303 -8.84 20.07 12.64
CA LEU A 303 -10.25 20.23 12.29
C LEU A 303 -11.01 18.89 12.17
N GLY A 304 -10.35 17.78 12.49
CA GLY A 304 -10.94 16.44 12.43
C GLY A 304 -11.03 15.81 11.03
N ILE A 305 -10.38 16.42 10.04
CA ILE A 305 -10.35 15.92 8.66
C ILE A 305 -9.33 14.81 8.53
N LYS A 306 -9.80 13.56 8.36
CA LYS A 306 -8.94 12.37 8.37
C LYS A 306 -8.92 11.59 7.07
N GLY A 307 -9.99 11.61 6.28
CA GLY A 307 -10.10 10.73 5.11
C GLY A 307 -10.14 9.24 5.48
N GLY A 308 -9.45 8.43 4.71
CA GLY A 308 -9.41 6.98 4.84
C GLY A 308 -10.53 6.30 4.07
N GLN A 309 -10.74 5.01 4.34
CA GLN A 309 -11.77 4.20 3.67
C GLN A 309 -12.75 3.63 4.68
N PHE A 310 -13.98 3.37 4.22
CA PHE A 310 -14.95 2.56 4.95
C PHE A 310 -14.55 1.07 4.90
N ALA A 311 -15.22 0.23 5.69
CA ALA A 311 -14.94 -1.21 5.73
C ALA A 311 -15.22 -1.92 4.39
N ASP A 312 -16.12 -1.39 3.57
CA ASP A 312 -16.40 -1.89 2.21
C ASP A 312 -15.39 -1.41 1.15
N GLY A 313 -14.39 -0.61 1.54
CA GLY A 313 -13.37 -0.04 0.66
C GLY A 313 -13.78 1.27 -0.03
N SER A 314 -14.99 1.77 0.21
CA SER A 314 -15.40 3.07 -0.34
C SER A 314 -14.64 4.21 0.34
N GLN A 315 -14.46 5.31 -0.39
CA GLN A 315 -13.69 6.47 0.07
C GLN A 315 -14.50 7.33 1.04
N LYS A 316 -13.91 7.69 2.18
CA LYS A 316 -14.42 8.72 3.10
C LYS A 316 -14.03 10.10 2.62
N ASP A 317 -14.86 11.11 2.97
CA ASP A 317 -14.45 12.49 2.82
C ASP A 317 -13.23 12.80 3.69
N GLY A 318 -12.32 13.58 3.13
CA GLY A 318 -11.08 14.02 3.75
C GLY A 318 -10.79 15.48 3.40
N ILE A 319 -9.61 15.79 2.90
CA ILE A 319 -9.30 17.11 2.31
C ILE A 319 -10.23 17.38 1.13
N LEU A 320 -10.58 16.32 0.40
CA LEU A 320 -11.54 16.36 -0.69
C LEU A 320 -12.87 15.70 -0.26
N LYS A 321 -13.95 16.20 -0.82
CA LYS A 321 -15.29 15.58 -0.73
C LYS A 321 -15.48 14.63 -1.89
N TYR A 322 -16.15 13.50 -1.65
CA TYR A 322 -16.40 12.47 -2.66
C TYR A 322 -17.90 12.23 -2.86
N GLU A 323 -18.33 12.22 -4.13
CA GLU A 323 -19.68 11.80 -4.53
C GLU A 323 -19.57 10.74 -5.64
N LYS A 324 -20.14 9.57 -5.40
CA LYS A 324 -20.05 8.42 -6.33
C LYS A 324 -18.61 8.10 -6.78
N GLY A 325 -17.65 8.21 -5.85
CA GLY A 325 -16.24 7.95 -6.10
C GLY A 325 -15.48 9.03 -6.87
N LYS A 326 -16.10 10.18 -7.13
CA LYS A 326 -15.48 11.34 -7.79
C LYS A 326 -15.29 12.49 -6.82
N VAL A 327 -14.24 13.28 -7.03
CA VAL A 327 -14.03 14.53 -6.28
C VAL A 327 -15.15 15.49 -6.59
N ALA A 328 -15.90 15.91 -5.55
CA ALA A 328 -17.03 16.81 -5.64
C ALA A 328 -16.78 18.17 -4.97
N GLY A 329 -15.81 18.25 -4.07
CA GLY A 329 -15.47 19.50 -3.36
C GLY A 329 -14.12 19.43 -2.69
N VAL A 330 -13.68 20.54 -2.12
CA VAL A 330 -12.45 20.71 -1.33
C VAL A 330 -12.83 21.36 0.00
N PHE A 331 -12.26 20.87 1.09
CA PHE A 331 -12.50 21.42 2.42
C PHE A 331 -11.87 22.81 2.57
N ASP A 332 -12.65 23.78 3.03
CA ASP A 332 -12.19 25.12 3.38
C ASP A 332 -12.05 25.20 4.91
N PRO A 333 -10.82 25.24 5.44
CA PRO A 333 -10.62 25.27 6.89
C PRO A 333 -11.09 26.57 7.56
N ASP A 334 -11.13 27.68 6.82
CA ASP A 334 -11.57 28.98 7.35
C ASP A 334 -13.09 29.01 7.52
N LYS A 335 -13.82 28.42 6.56
CA LYS A 335 -15.27 28.32 6.58
C LYS A 335 -15.76 27.05 7.28
N LYS A 336 -14.90 26.05 7.47
CA LYS A 336 -15.22 24.72 7.99
C LYS A 336 -16.30 23.99 7.17
N GLU A 337 -16.29 24.17 5.87
CA GLU A 337 -17.22 23.56 4.92
C GLU A 337 -16.53 23.13 3.64
N TYR A 338 -17.18 22.29 2.86
CA TYR A 338 -16.68 21.91 1.54
C TYR A 338 -17.15 22.88 0.47
N VAL A 339 -16.21 23.47 -0.27
CA VAL A 339 -16.47 24.25 -1.48
C VAL A 339 -16.57 23.32 -2.67
N LEU A 340 -17.67 23.36 -3.40
CA LEU A 340 -17.91 22.47 -4.54
C LEU A 340 -16.94 22.74 -5.70
N VAL A 341 -16.53 21.69 -6.40
CA VAL A 341 -15.65 21.78 -7.59
C VAL A 341 -16.23 22.74 -8.64
N SER A 342 -17.56 22.74 -8.84
CA SER A 342 -18.23 23.65 -9.78
C SER A 342 -17.99 25.14 -9.48
N ALA A 343 -17.78 25.49 -8.22
CA ALA A 343 -17.45 26.88 -7.81
C ALA A 343 -15.96 27.19 -7.93
N LEU A 344 -15.07 26.17 -7.89
CA LEU A 344 -13.62 26.34 -7.95
C LEU A 344 -13.08 26.32 -9.38
N GLN A 345 -13.67 25.48 -10.22
CA GLN A 345 -13.10 25.07 -11.52
C GLN A 345 -12.80 26.27 -12.44
N GLY A 346 -13.74 27.18 -12.60
CA GLY A 346 -13.55 28.32 -13.52
C GLY A 346 -12.37 29.20 -13.17
N LYS A 347 -12.17 29.49 -11.88
CA LYS A 347 -11.05 30.30 -11.41
C LYS A 347 -9.73 29.52 -11.47
N VAL A 348 -9.74 28.24 -11.14
CA VAL A 348 -8.57 27.37 -11.23
C VAL A 348 -8.13 27.19 -12.69
N ASP A 349 -9.06 26.92 -13.61
CA ASP A 349 -8.73 26.79 -15.04
C ASP A 349 -8.19 28.11 -15.61
N GLY A 350 -8.74 29.25 -15.19
CA GLY A 350 -8.20 30.58 -15.53
C GLY A 350 -6.80 30.81 -15.02
N ALA A 351 -6.51 30.41 -13.77
CA ALA A 351 -5.19 30.54 -13.16
C ALA A 351 -4.13 29.61 -13.78
N LEU A 352 -4.52 28.38 -14.14
CA LEU A 352 -3.63 27.43 -14.82
C LEU A 352 -3.36 27.81 -16.27
N GLY A 353 -4.28 28.59 -16.87
CA GLY A 353 -4.17 28.99 -18.27
C GLY A 353 -4.43 27.88 -19.27
N LYS A 354 -4.09 28.11 -20.53
CA LYS A 354 -4.34 27.13 -21.61
C LYS A 354 -3.43 25.91 -21.42
N MET A 355 -4.06 24.74 -21.28
CA MET A 355 -3.40 23.45 -21.20
C MET A 355 -3.75 22.56 -22.40
N PRO A 356 -2.85 21.64 -22.79
CA PRO A 356 -3.21 20.57 -23.73
C PRO A 356 -4.37 19.72 -23.19
N ALA A 357 -5.08 19.05 -24.08
CA ALA A 357 -6.17 18.15 -23.70
C ALA A 357 -5.61 16.96 -22.88
N PRO A 358 -6.09 16.73 -21.65
CA PRO A 358 -5.49 15.74 -20.76
C PRO A 358 -5.62 14.32 -21.32
N GLN A 359 -4.61 13.50 -21.04
CA GLN A 359 -4.58 12.09 -21.39
C GLN A 359 -5.13 11.25 -20.23
N PRO A 360 -6.34 10.65 -20.33
CA PRO A 360 -6.90 9.87 -19.23
C PRO A 360 -6.00 8.68 -18.88
N TRP A 361 -5.63 8.56 -17.61
CA TRP A 361 -4.72 7.52 -17.10
C TRP A 361 -5.09 6.11 -17.61
N LYS A 362 -6.37 5.72 -17.51
CA LYS A 362 -6.86 4.40 -17.96
C LYS A 362 -6.55 4.13 -19.43
N ASN A 363 -6.69 5.14 -20.28
CA ASN A 363 -6.45 5.02 -21.72
C ASN A 363 -4.96 4.84 -21.99
N VAL A 364 -4.11 5.56 -21.26
CA VAL A 364 -2.65 5.48 -21.41
C VAL A 364 -2.11 4.13 -20.95
N VAL A 365 -2.46 3.68 -19.72
CA VAL A 365 -1.88 2.45 -19.16
C VAL A 365 -2.33 1.18 -19.87
N SER A 366 -3.48 1.18 -20.52
CA SER A 366 -4.00 0.05 -21.30
C SER A 366 -3.55 0.05 -22.75
N ASN A 367 -2.89 1.10 -23.22
CA ASN A 367 -2.51 1.24 -24.63
C ASN A 367 -1.15 0.57 -24.90
N PRO A 368 -1.03 -0.31 -25.90
CA PRO A 368 0.25 -0.89 -26.32
C PRO A 368 1.30 0.17 -26.72
N GLY A 369 0.87 1.30 -27.29
CA GLY A 369 1.70 2.44 -27.67
C GLY A 369 1.92 3.46 -26.53
N LYS A 370 1.81 3.05 -25.27
CA LYS A 370 1.91 3.92 -24.10
C LYS A 370 3.14 4.84 -24.12
N GLU A 371 4.28 4.33 -24.49
CA GLU A 371 5.53 5.12 -24.51
C GLU A 371 5.47 6.28 -25.50
N GLU A 372 4.89 6.09 -26.67
CA GLU A 372 4.74 7.14 -27.69
C GLU A 372 3.74 8.22 -27.23
N ILE A 373 2.65 7.79 -26.56
CA ILE A 373 1.66 8.71 -26.00
C ILE A 373 2.33 9.57 -24.92
N LEU A 374 3.12 8.97 -24.01
CA LEU A 374 3.81 9.70 -22.95
C LEU A 374 4.83 10.69 -23.52
N LYS A 375 5.66 10.27 -24.49
CA LYS A 375 6.63 11.16 -25.15
C LYS A 375 5.94 12.34 -25.85
N SER A 376 4.88 12.08 -26.60
CA SER A 376 4.11 13.12 -27.27
C SER A 376 3.49 14.10 -26.28
N TRP A 377 2.84 13.58 -25.23
CA TRP A 377 2.21 14.39 -24.19
C TRP A 377 3.20 15.31 -23.48
N PHE A 378 4.31 14.76 -22.99
CA PHE A 378 5.30 15.57 -22.25
C PHE A 378 6.05 16.51 -23.16
N ASN A 379 6.23 16.19 -24.42
CA ASN A 379 6.76 17.14 -25.41
C ASN A 379 5.80 18.33 -25.63
N GLU A 380 4.49 18.07 -25.68
CA GLU A 380 3.50 19.15 -25.75
C GLU A 380 3.49 20.02 -24.50
N ILE A 381 3.57 19.42 -23.31
CA ILE A 381 3.73 20.14 -22.02
C ILE A 381 5.00 20.99 -22.01
N LYS A 382 6.14 20.48 -22.50
CA LYS A 382 7.39 21.24 -22.59
C LYS A 382 7.23 22.51 -23.43
N ASN A 383 6.51 22.42 -24.52
CA ASN A 383 6.32 23.50 -25.49
C ASN A 383 5.12 24.41 -25.16
N THR A 384 4.37 24.12 -24.11
CA THR A 384 3.25 24.96 -23.65
C THR A 384 3.77 26.02 -22.69
N ASP A 385 3.47 27.28 -22.97
CA ASP A 385 3.75 28.42 -22.09
C ASP A 385 2.48 28.83 -21.35
N SER A 386 2.27 28.20 -20.19
CA SER A 386 1.18 28.54 -19.26
C SER A 386 1.59 28.22 -17.83
N PRO A 387 0.97 28.87 -16.82
CA PRO A 387 1.25 28.58 -15.42
C PRO A 387 1.03 27.08 -15.08
N GLY A 388 -0.02 26.45 -15.61
CA GLY A 388 -0.32 25.04 -15.42
C GLY A 388 0.76 24.12 -16.02
N ALA A 389 1.26 24.43 -17.24
CA ALA A 389 2.34 23.68 -17.83
C ALA A 389 3.65 23.83 -17.05
N ASN A 390 3.94 25.03 -16.53
CA ASN A 390 5.12 25.27 -15.69
C ASN A 390 5.05 24.53 -14.36
N LEU A 391 3.87 24.49 -13.70
CA LEU A 391 3.65 23.68 -12.51
C LEU A 391 3.79 22.17 -12.81
N THR A 392 3.28 21.72 -13.95
CA THR A 392 3.41 20.31 -14.37
C THR A 392 4.87 19.93 -14.58
N LYS A 393 5.65 20.79 -15.26
CA LYS A 393 7.10 20.61 -15.46
C LYS A 393 7.84 20.56 -14.13
N ALA A 394 7.59 21.52 -13.26
CA ALA A 394 8.24 21.61 -11.93
C ALA A 394 7.92 20.35 -11.10
N TYR A 395 6.66 19.92 -11.07
CA TYR A 395 6.26 18.74 -10.31
C TYR A 395 6.87 17.45 -10.88
N GLY A 396 6.85 17.27 -12.18
CA GLY A 396 7.45 16.08 -12.81
C GLY A 396 8.96 16.00 -12.60
N LEU A 397 9.67 17.12 -12.72
CA LEU A 397 11.11 17.20 -12.43
C LEU A 397 11.40 16.95 -10.94
N ARG A 398 10.59 17.50 -10.04
CA ARG A 398 10.74 17.22 -8.59
C ARG A 398 10.49 15.76 -8.26
N SER A 399 9.48 15.12 -8.84
CA SER A 399 9.22 13.70 -8.66
C SER A 399 10.40 12.83 -9.12
N ARG A 400 11.06 13.23 -10.23
CA ARG A 400 12.30 12.61 -10.71
C ARG A 400 13.44 12.79 -9.72
N GLU A 401 13.66 14.01 -9.25
CA GLU A 401 14.70 14.31 -8.26
C GLU A 401 14.54 13.46 -6.98
N ILE A 402 13.32 13.36 -6.46
CA ILE A 402 13.01 12.48 -5.32
C ILE A 402 13.40 11.03 -5.62
N GLY A 403 13.07 10.53 -6.81
CA GLY A 403 13.44 9.18 -7.22
C GLY A 403 14.94 8.95 -7.28
N VAL A 404 15.70 9.89 -7.84
CA VAL A 404 17.17 9.87 -7.88
C VAL A 404 17.76 9.98 -6.47
N GLN A 405 17.20 10.85 -5.63
CA GLN A 405 17.61 11.00 -4.23
C GLN A 405 17.49 9.69 -3.45
N LEU A 406 16.39 8.92 -3.64
CA LEU A 406 16.22 7.63 -2.98
C LEU A 406 17.33 6.62 -3.34
N VAL A 407 17.87 6.68 -4.54
CA VAL A 407 19.02 5.85 -4.94
C VAL A 407 20.32 6.40 -4.31
N THR A 408 20.53 7.71 -4.35
CA THR A 408 21.72 8.38 -3.78
C THR A 408 21.80 8.16 -2.26
N ASP A 409 20.66 8.25 -1.57
CA ASP A 409 20.52 8.01 -0.12
C ASP A 409 20.54 6.50 0.22
N LYS A 410 20.74 5.65 -0.78
CA LYS A 410 20.76 4.18 -0.61
C LYS A 410 19.47 3.62 0.01
N VAL A 411 18.33 4.21 -0.26
CA VAL A 411 17.01 3.63 0.07
C VAL A 411 16.67 2.57 -0.96
N ALA A 412 16.77 2.91 -2.25
CA ALA A 412 16.65 1.98 -3.36
C ALA A 412 18.04 1.52 -3.86
N LEU A 413 18.12 0.32 -4.45
CA LEU A 413 19.36 -0.18 -5.03
C LEU A 413 19.68 0.51 -6.36
N ASN A 414 18.66 0.90 -7.11
CA ASN A 414 18.78 1.52 -8.43
C ASN A 414 17.46 2.23 -8.83
N GLU A 415 17.51 3.00 -9.91
CA GLU A 415 16.36 3.76 -10.44
C GLU A 415 15.22 2.85 -10.93
N LYS A 416 15.53 1.66 -11.44
CA LYS A 416 14.53 0.67 -11.88
C LYS A 416 13.66 0.23 -10.71
N ASP A 417 14.23 0.04 -9.52
CA ASP A 417 13.49 -0.36 -8.33
C ASP A 417 12.52 0.76 -7.92
N VAL A 418 12.97 2.02 -7.92
CA VAL A 418 12.10 3.18 -7.69
C VAL A 418 10.95 3.21 -8.69
N ASN A 419 11.28 3.10 -9.98
CA ASN A 419 10.27 3.11 -11.04
C ASN A 419 9.28 1.94 -10.90
N THR A 420 9.76 0.75 -10.55
CA THR A 420 8.90 -0.43 -10.35
C THR A 420 7.93 -0.23 -9.20
N VAL A 421 8.37 0.38 -8.08
CA VAL A 421 7.50 0.68 -6.94
C VAL A 421 6.39 1.64 -7.34
N LEU A 422 6.70 2.73 -8.04
CA LEU A 422 5.68 3.73 -8.42
C LEU A 422 4.73 3.21 -9.51
N LEU A 423 5.25 2.43 -10.47
CA LEU A 423 4.44 1.80 -11.51
C LEU A 423 3.48 0.73 -10.95
N THR A 424 3.97 -0.09 -10.02
CA THR A 424 3.24 -1.29 -9.56
C THR A 424 2.45 -1.03 -8.28
N GLY A 425 3.01 -0.26 -7.34
CA GLY A 425 2.40 0.03 -6.04
C GLY A 425 1.45 1.23 -6.07
N PHE A 426 1.78 2.25 -6.84
CA PHE A 426 0.99 3.48 -6.99
C PHE A 426 0.25 3.57 -8.33
N PHE A 427 0.44 2.60 -9.22
CA PHE A 427 -0.16 2.54 -10.55
C PHE A 427 0.09 3.78 -11.41
N HIS A 428 1.22 4.45 -11.24
CA HIS A 428 1.58 5.55 -12.14
C HIS A 428 1.66 5.05 -13.59
N ALA A 429 1.37 5.92 -14.56
CA ALA A 429 1.49 5.56 -15.97
C ALA A 429 2.96 5.36 -16.39
N TYR A 430 3.90 5.99 -15.69
CA TYR A 430 5.35 5.91 -15.93
C TYR A 430 6.11 6.00 -14.60
N GLY A 431 7.36 5.54 -14.61
CA GLY A 431 8.24 5.66 -13.44
C GLY A 431 8.71 7.10 -13.26
N PRO A 432 8.92 7.59 -12.03
CA PRO A 432 9.32 8.97 -11.78
C PRO A 432 10.70 9.31 -12.35
N VAL A 433 11.63 8.35 -12.36
CA VAL A 433 12.97 8.57 -12.94
C VAL A 433 12.91 8.29 -14.44
N ASN A 434 12.74 9.37 -15.21
CA ASN A 434 12.60 9.37 -16.66
C ASN A 434 13.10 10.71 -17.24
N ASP A 435 13.17 10.82 -18.56
CA ASP A 435 13.70 11.99 -19.27
C ASP A 435 12.61 12.77 -20.05
N TYR A 436 11.33 12.49 -19.82
CA TYR A 436 10.25 13.13 -20.60
C TYR A 436 10.22 14.65 -20.50
N LEU A 437 10.58 15.21 -19.32
CA LEU A 437 10.57 16.65 -19.06
C LEU A 437 11.98 17.28 -19.02
N MET A 438 12.99 16.49 -19.32
CA MET A 438 14.38 16.93 -19.46
C MET A 438 14.62 17.68 -20.78
#